data_b8e838aae4bc13ad4961b3fa7ae7fd0c
#
_entry.id   b8e838aae4bc13ad4961b3fa7ae7fd0c
#
_cell.length_a   1.000
_cell.length_b   1.000
_cell.length_c   1.000
_cell.angle_alpha   90.00
_cell.angle_beta   90.00
_cell.angle_gamma   90.00
#
_symmetry.space_group_name_H-M   'P 1'
#
loop_
_entity.id
_entity.type
_entity.pdbx_description
1 polymer ?
#
loop_
_entity_poly.entity_id
_entity_poly.type
_entity_poly.pdbx_seq_one_letter_code
_entity_poly.pdbx_strand_id
1 'polypeptide(L)'
;MANGMKTPKINIIDDNSLNAFASGINDRTYTVTLSRGIIQKLNDEELEAVIAHELTHIRNRDVRLLIVSIVFVGIFSMLAQITFYTITHTRIRSNGKNGGGVILIMLIALVIAAVGFFFASLMRFAISRKREYMADAGSAEMTKNPLALASALRMRGCEIV
;
A
#
# COMPACT_ATOMS: atom_id res chain seq x y z
N MET A 1 -11.24 -20.91 15.47
CA MET A 1 -10.27 -20.48 14.43
C MET A 1 -10.94 -20.70 13.08
N ALA A 2 -11.75 -19.76 12.64
CA ALA A 2 -12.69 -20.00 11.54
C ALA A 2 -12.10 -19.97 10.13
N ASN A 3 -10.82 -19.73 9.88
CA ASN A 3 -10.29 -19.61 8.51
C ASN A 3 -8.84 -20.10 8.31
N GLY A 4 -8.36 -21.02 9.14
CA GLY A 4 -7.01 -21.63 8.95
C GLY A 4 -5.82 -20.69 9.16
N MET A 5 -6.05 -19.42 9.53
CA MET A 5 -5.00 -18.47 9.86
C MET A 5 -4.60 -18.57 11.32
N LYS A 6 -3.31 -18.37 11.60
CA LYS A 6 -2.87 -18.14 12.98
C LYS A 6 -3.45 -16.82 13.48
N THR A 7 -3.95 -16.81 14.69
CA THR A 7 -4.46 -15.60 15.33
C THR A 7 -3.35 -14.55 15.40
N PRO A 8 -3.52 -13.36 14.80
CA PRO A 8 -2.54 -12.29 14.91
C PRO A 8 -2.51 -11.74 16.33
N LYS A 9 -1.45 -11.04 16.67
CA LYS A 9 -1.38 -10.28 17.92
C LYS A 9 -2.33 -9.09 17.85
N ILE A 10 -2.98 -8.75 18.95
CA ILE A 10 -3.79 -7.54 19.06
C ILE A 10 -3.02 -6.54 19.89
N ASN A 11 -2.84 -5.34 19.37
CA ASN A 11 -2.28 -4.19 20.06
C ASN A 11 -3.35 -3.11 20.23
N ILE A 12 -3.30 -2.41 21.36
CA ILE A 12 -4.15 -1.24 21.59
C ILE A 12 -3.23 -0.04 21.80
N ILE A 13 -3.48 1.03 21.04
CA ILE A 13 -2.79 2.30 21.21
C ILE A 13 -3.69 3.30 21.90
N ASP A 14 -3.09 4.14 22.75
CA ASP A 14 -3.79 5.17 23.52
C ASP A 14 -3.95 6.43 22.63
N ASP A 15 -4.88 6.35 21.69
CA ASP A 15 -5.21 7.39 20.73
C ASP A 15 -6.72 7.48 20.60
N ASN A 16 -7.25 8.70 20.61
CA ASN A 16 -8.71 8.95 20.52
C ASN A 16 -9.24 8.92 19.09
N SER A 17 -8.37 8.83 18.07
CA SER A 17 -8.78 8.70 16.68
C SER A 17 -9.51 7.39 16.41
N LEU A 18 -10.38 7.35 15.39
CA LEU A 18 -11.02 6.13 14.91
C LEU A 18 -10.10 5.39 13.94
N ASN A 19 -9.07 4.74 14.47
CA ASN A 19 -8.07 4.09 13.64
C ASN A 19 -7.88 2.61 13.97
N ALA A 20 -7.75 1.80 12.91
CA ALA A 20 -7.37 0.40 12.97
C ALA A 20 -6.44 0.09 11.79
N PHE A 21 -5.44 -0.75 11.98
CA PHE A 21 -4.57 -1.17 10.90
C PHE A 21 -3.92 -2.53 11.17
N ALA A 22 -3.69 -3.27 10.10
CA ALA A 22 -2.93 -4.49 10.11
C ALA A 22 -1.45 -4.23 9.78
N SER A 23 -0.54 -4.92 10.45
CA SER A 23 0.89 -4.86 10.21
C SER A 23 1.54 -6.24 10.26
N GLY A 24 2.79 -6.32 9.80
CA GLY A 24 3.56 -7.56 9.77
C GLY A 24 3.70 -8.15 8.36
N ILE A 25 4.72 -9.00 8.18
CA ILE A 25 5.10 -9.56 6.88
C ILE A 25 4.87 -11.08 6.83
N ASN A 26 4.80 -11.72 7.99
CA ASN A 26 4.67 -13.17 8.11
C ASN A 26 3.79 -13.57 9.29
N ASP A 27 3.41 -14.85 9.35
CA ASP A 27 2.50 -15.42 10.37
C ASP A 27 2.97 -15.26 11.83
N ARG A 28 4.24 -14.92 12.05
CA ARG A 28 4.79 -14.68 13.39
C ARG A 28 4.73 -13.22 13.81
N THR A 29 4.63 -12.31 12.84
CA THR A 29 4.68 -10.86 13.02
C THR A 29 3.36 -10.16 12.75
N TYR A 30 2.34 -10.89 12.27
CA TYR A 30 1.03 -10.30 12.03
C TYR A 30 0.42 -9.74 13.32
N THR A 31 0.01 -8.48 13.24
CA THR A 31 -0.56 -7.74 14.35
C THR A 31 -1.71 -6.88 13.83
N VAL A 32 -2.83 -6.86 14.52
CA VAL A 32 -3.91 -5.90 14.31
C VAL A 32 -3.82 -4.88 15.44
N THR A 33 -3.69 -3.62 15.10
CA THR A 33 -3.61 -2.52 16.04
C THR A 33 -4.89 -1.71 16.00
N LEU A 34 -5.48 -1.47 17.16
CA LEU A 34 -6.71 -0.71 17.34
C LEU A 34 -6.41 0.51 18.21
N SER A 35 -6.97 1.65 17.86
CA SER A 35 -6.95 2.81 18.74
C SER A 35 -7.99 2.67 19.86
N ARG A 36 -7.76 3.31 20.99
CA ARG A 36 -8.74 3.33 22.09
C ARG A 36 -10.05 3.99 21.65
N GLY A 37 -9.96 5.05 20.82
CA GLY A 37 -11.12 5.75 20.28
C GLY A 37 -12.06 4.84 19.49
N ILE A 38 -11.52 3.97 18.60
CA ILE A 38 -12.36 3.06 17.81
C ILE A 38 -13.06 2.01 18.70
N ILE A 39 -12.37 1.50 19.73
CA ILE A 39 -12.93 0.51 20.67
C ILE A 39 -14.07 1.12 21.50
N GLN A 40 -13.97 2.38 21.87
CA GLN A 40 -14.99 3.06 22.68
C GLN A 40 -16.21 3.51 21.89
N LYS A 41 -16.05 3.78 20.59
CA LYS A 41 -17.09 4.41 19.76
C LYS A 41 -17.91 3.40 18.96
N LEU A 42 -17.31 2.30 18.54
CA LEU A 42 -17.99 1.25 17.79
C LEU A 42 -18.67 0.26 18.72
N ASN A 43 -19.82 -0.25 18.30
CA ASN A 43 -20.43 -1.40 18.95
C ASN A 43 -19.68 -2.70 18.57
N ASP A 44 -20.00 -3.81 19.25
CA ASP A 44 -19.29 -5.07 19.08
C ASP A 44 -19.34 -5.60 17.64
N GLU A 45 -20.48 -5.47 16.96
CA GLU A 45 -20.64 -5.93 15.57
C GLU A 45 -19.81 -5.08 14.60
N GLU A 46 -19.78 -3.78 14.79
CA GLU A 46 -19.02 -2.84 14.00
C GLU A 46 -17.51 -3.03 14.21
N LEU A 47 -17.09 -3.25 15.45
CA LEU A 47 -15.70 -3.53 15.79
C LEU A 47 -15.24 -4.88 15.21
N GLU A 48 -16.10 -5.92 15.28
CA GLU A 48 -15.83 -7.21 14.65
C GLU A 48 -15.66 -7.06 13.13
N ALA A 49 -16.52 -6.28 12.48
CA ALA A 49 -16.45 -6.03 11.04
C ALA A 49 -15.14 -5.30 10.64
N VAL A 50 -14.69 -4.32 11.43
CA VAL A 50 -13.42 -3.64 11.21
C VAL A 50 -12.24 -4.58 11.41
N ILE A 51 -12.24 -5.39 12.46
CA ILE A 51 -11.20 -6.39 12.69
C ILE A 51 -11.15 -7.41 11.54
N ALA A 52 -12.30 -7.87 11.05
CA ALA A 52 -12.39 -8.79 9.91
C ALA A 52 -11.84 -8.18 8.62
N HIS A 53 -12.08 -6.89 8.40
CA HIS A 53 -11.48 -6.13 7.29
C HIS A 53 -9.96 -6.14 7.37
N GLU A 54 -9.37 -5.79 8.53
CA GLU A 54 -7.93 -5.81 8.76
C GLU A 54 -7.33 -7.23 8.63
N LEU A 55 -8.05 -8.26 9.11
CA LEU A 55 -7.65 -9.66 8.93
C LEU A 55 -7.63 -10.08 7.46
N THR A 56 -8.49 -9.52 6.63
CA THR A 56 -8.50 -9.80 5.20
C THR A 56 -7.25 -9.25 4.51
N HIS A 57 -6.77 -8.07 4.90
CA HIS A 57 -5.49 -7.53 4.43
C HIS A 57 -4.31 -8.45 4.79
N ILE A 58 -4.32 -9.03 5.99
CA ILE A 58 -3.32 -10.03 6.40
C ILE A 58 -3.42 -11.30 5.54
N ARG A 59 -4.64 -11.83 5.35
CA ARG A 59 -4.91 -13.03 4.53
C ARG A 59 -4.42 -12.86 3.11
N ASN A 60 -4.65 -11.69 2.52
CA ASN A 60 -4.27 -11.35 1.16
C ASN A 60 -2.78 -10.95 1.03
N ARG A 61 -2.03 -10.86 2.13
CA ARG A 61 -0.62 -10.45 2.16
C ARG A 61 -0.38 -9.07 1.57
N ASP A 62 -1.29 -8.14 1.79
CA ASP A 62 -1.30 -6.81 1.19
C ASP A 62 -0.06 -5.99 1.55
N VAL A 63 0.47 -6.13 2.76
CA VAL A 63 1.73 -5.49 3.18
C VAL A 63 2.91 -5.90 2.31
N ARG A 64 2.99 -7.18 1.91
CA ARG A 64 4.06 -7.64 0.99
C ARG A 64 3.94 -7.00 -0.39
N LEU A 65 2.72 -6.95 -0.93
CA LEU A 65 2.47 -6.30 -2.22
C LEU A 65 2.83 -4.80 -2.17
N LEU A 66 2.51 -4.13 -1.06
CA LEU A 66 2.87 -2.73 -0.86
C LEU A 66 4.40 -2.53 -0.87
N ILE A 67 5.14 -3.34 -0.11
CA ILE A 67 6.61 -3.28 -0.06
C ILE A 67 7.21 -3.50 -1.45
N VAL A 68 6.78 -4.55 -2.16
CA VAL A 68 7.26 -4.83 -3.52
C VAL A 68 6.99 -3.65 -4.44
N SER A 69 5.79 -3.07 -4.39
CA SER A 69 5.43 -1.91 -5.22
C SER A 69 6.31 -0.68 -4.92
N ILE A 70 6.59 -0.40 -3.64
CA ILE A 70 7.46 0.72 -3.23
C ILE A 70 8.89 0.51 -3.73
N VAL A 71 9.42 -0.72 -3.64
CA VAL A 71 10.76 -1.05 -4.12
C VAL A 71 10.86 -0.83 -5.63
N PHE A 72 9.89 -1.32 -6.42
CA PHE A 72 9.89 -1.11 -7.87
C PHE A 72 9.83 0.38 -8.25
N VAL A 73 8.90 1.14 -7.63
CA VAL A 73 8.80 2.59 -7.85
C VAL A 73 10.11 3.29 -7.49
N GLY A 74 10.74 2.90 -6.37
CA GLY A 74 12.02 3.44 -5.92
C GLY A 74 13.15 3.17 -6.90
N ILE A 75 13.26 1.95 -7.42
CA ILE A 75 14.27 1.58 -8.43
C ILE A 75 14.10 2.41 -9.70
N PHE A 76 12.89 2.49 -10.27
CA PHE A 76 12.65 3.27 -11.48
C PHE A 76 12.89 4.77 -11.27
N SER A 77 12.51 5.31 -10.10
CA SER A 77 12.78 6.70 -9.74
C SER A 77 14.29 6.97 -9.65
N MET A 78 15.04 6.08 -9.01
CA MET A 78 16.49 6.20 -8.88
C MET A 78 17.19 6.15 -10.26
N LEU A 79 16.79 5.21 -11.11
CA LEU A 79 17.33 5.11 -12.48
C LEU A 79 17.05 6.38 -13.29
N ALA A 80 15.83 6.91 -13.21
CA ALA A 80 15.48 8.15 -13.88
C ALA A 80 16.33 9.33 -13.39
N GLN A 81 16.51 9.44 -12.07
CA GLN A 81 17.33 10.51 -11.46
C GLN A 81 18.80 10.42 -11.88
N ILE A 82 19.42 9.23 -11.81
CA ILE A 82 20.80 9.02 -12.23
C ILE A 82 20.97 9.37 -13.70
N THR A 83 20.06 8.90 -14.56
CA THR A 83 20.12 9.18 -16.01
C THR A 83 19.99 10.68 -16.29
N PHE A 84 19.01 11.33 -15.66
CA PHE A 84 18.79 12.77 -15.78
C PHE A 84 20.00 13.57 -15.31
N TYR A 85 20.55 13.23 -14.12
CA TYR A 85 21.75 13.87 -13.58
C TYR A 85 22.95 13.71 -14.50
N THR A 86 23.14 12.51 -15.06
CA THR A 86 24.24 12.23 -15.98
C THR A 86 24.12 13.08 -17.26
N ILE A 87 22.93 13.20 -17.83
CA ILE A 87 22.70 14.02 -19.02
C ILE A 87 22.97 15.49 -18.74
N THR A 88 22.53 16.01 -17.60
CA THR A 88 22.61 17.45 -17.31
C THR A 88 23.97 17.90 -16.79
N HIS A 89 24.70 17.04 -16.07
CA HIS A 89 25.95 17.42 -15.40
C HIS A 89 27.20 16.83 -16.06
N THR A 90 27.08 15.78 -16.86
CA THR A 90 28.23 15.27 -17.61
C THR A 90 28.41 16.16 -18.84
N ARG A 91 29.46 17.00 -18.84
CA ARG A 91 29.96 17.60 -20.09
C ARG A 91 30.40 16.44 -20.98
N ILE A 92 29.50 15.97 -21.83
CA ILE A 92 29.83 15.03 -22.87
C ILE A 92 30.77 15.82 -23.80
N ARG A 93 32.06 15.66 -23.58
CA ARG A 93 33.11 16.26 -24.40
C ARG A 93 32.97 15.60 -25.77
N SER A 94 32.19 16.25 -26.61
CA SER A 94 32.00 15.88 -28.02
C SER A 94 33.32 16.09 -28.79
N ASN A 95 34.30 15.25 -28.49
CA ASN A 95 35.55 15.22 -29.22
C ASN A 95 35.61 13.85 -29.96
N GLY A 96 34.76 13.66 -30.93
CA GLY A 96 34.77 12.47 -31.80
C GLY A 96 33.40 12.11 -32.34
N LYS A 97 33.38 11.39 -33.46
CA LYS A 97 32.21 10.92 -34.24
C LYS A 97 31.14 10.14 -33.43
N ASN A 98 31.36 9.83 -32.15
CA ASN A 98 30.48 8.98 -31.32
C ASN A 98 29.71 9.75 -30.23
N GLY A 99 29.91 11.06 -30.05
CA GLY A 99 29.25 11.83 -28.96
C GLY A 99 27.74 11.87 -29.09
N GLY A 100 27.19 11.93 -30.30
CA GLY A 100 25.75 11.93 -30.56
C GLY A 100 25.06 10.60 -30.18
N GLY A 101 25.75 9.47 -30.38
CA GLY A 101 25.20 8.15 -30.05
C GLY A 101 25.00 7.94 -28.53
N VAL A 102 25.92 8.45 -27.71
CA VAL A 102 25.82 8.35 -26.25
C VAL A 102 24.65 9.18 -25.72
N ILE A 103 24.45 10.39 -26.24
CA ILE A 103 23.31 11.24 -25.87
C ILE A 103 21.99 10.57 -26.25
N LEU A 104 21.91 9.97 -27.44
CA LEU A 104 20.71 9.26 -27.87
C LEU A 104 20.38 8.07 -26.99
N ILE A 105 21.37 7.26 -26.61
CA ILE A 105 21.19 6.11 -25.68
C ILE A 105 20.70 6.61 -24.31
N MET A 106 21.26 7.69 -23.79
CA MET A 106 20.83 8.27 -22.51
C MET A 106 19.39 8.81 -22.57
N LEU A 107 18.99 9.45 -23.66
CA LEU A 107 17.61 9.91 -23.85
C LEU A 107 16.63 8.73 -23.91
N ILE A 108 16.98 7.67 -24.63
CA ILE A 108 16.17 6.45 -24.69
C ILE A 108 16.03 5.84 -23.30
N ALA A 109 17.13 5.73 -22.54
CA ALA A 109 17.11 5.21 -21.18
C ALA A 109 16.23 6.07 -20.23
N LEU A 110 16.28 7.39 -20.37
CA LEU A 110 15.44 8.31 -19.61
C LEU A 110 13.94 8.11 -19.93
N VAL A 111 13.60 7.99 -21.19
CA VAL A 111 12.20 7.73 -21.62
C VAL A 111 11.71 6.38 -21.06
N ILE A 112 12.51 5.33 -21.17
CA ILE A 112 12.15 4.00 -20.63
C ILE A 112 11.94 4.08 -19.12
N ALA A 113 12.84 4.75 -18.40
CA ALA A 113 12.72 4.92 -16.94
C ALA A 113 11.47 5.73 -16.56
N ALA A 114 11.15 6.81 -17.26
CA ALA A 114 9.96 7.63 -17.04
C ALA A 114 8.66 6.84 -17.31
N VAL A 115 8.61 6.09 -18.40
CA VAL A 115 7.48 5.21 -18.75
C VAL A 115 7.32 4.12 -17.69
N GLY A 116 8.42 3.47 -17.29
CA GLY A 116 8.41 2.44 -16.23
C GLY A 116 7.90 2.99 -14.89
N PHE A 117 8.35 4.17 -14.49
CA PHE A 117 7.88 4.86 -13.29
C PHE A 117 6.38 5.18 -13.36
N PHE A 118 5.91 5.69 -14.51
CA PHE A 118 4.49 6.00 -14.72
C PHE A 118 3.61 4.74 -14.58
N PHE A 119 3.97 3.64 -15.26
CA PHE A 119 3.23 2.39 -15.17
C PHE A 119 3.28 1.78 -13.76
N ALA A 120 4.44 1.80 -13.11
CA ALA A 120 4.57 1.31 -11.74
C ALA A 120 3.68 2.10 -10.77
N SER A 121 3.56 3.41 -10.95
CA SER A 121 2.69 4.28 -10.16
C SER A 121 1.22 3.98 -10.41
N LEU A 122 0.80 3.84 -11.67
CA LEU A 122 -0.58 3.46 -12.02
C LEU A 122 -0.96 2.10 -11.43
N MET A 123 -0.09 1.10 -11.54
CA MET A 123 -0.31 -0.22 -10.98
C MET A 123 -0.48 -0.15 -9.45
N ARG A 124 0.28 0.67 -8.76
CA ARG A 124 0.14 0.87 -7.31
C ARG A 124 -1.25 1.40 -6.95
N PHE A 125 -1.78 2.38 -7.68
CA PHE A 125 -3.12 2.93 -7.44
C PHE A 125 -4.22 1.91 -7.76
N ALA A 126 -4.12 1.20 -8.88
CA ALA A 126 -5.09 0.18 -9.29
C ALA A 126 -5.16 -0.98 -8.28
N ILE A 127 -4.01 -1.46 -7.82
CA ILE A 127 -3.90 -2.51 -6.82
C ILE A 127 -4.47 -2.03 -5.47
N SER A 128 -4.25 -0.77 -5.07
CA SER A 128 -4.76 -0.22 -3.82
C SER A 128 -6.29 -0.29 -3.75
N ARG A 129 -6.99 0.23 -4.76
CA ARG A 129 -8.47 0.18 -4.80
C ARG A 129 -9.01 -1.26 -4.78
N LYS A 130 -8.42 -2.13 -5.58
CA LYS A 130 -8.84 -3.54 -5.62
C LYS A 130 -8.68 -4.23 -4.26
N ARG A 131 -7.63 -3.91 -3.51
CA ARG A 131 -7.40 -4.47 -2.16
C ARG A 131 -8.47 -4.05 -1.17
N GLU A 132 -8.88 -2.77 -1.18
CA GLU A 132 -9.98 -2.28 -0.33
C GLU A 132 -11.27 -3.04 -0.63
N TYR A 133 -11.67 -3.16 -1.91
CA TYR A 133 -12.86 -3.95 -2.26
C TYR A 133 -12.77 -5.42 -1.84
N MET A 134 -11.59 -6.02 -1.91
CA MET A 134 -11.37 -7.39 -1.46
C MET A 134 -11.40 -7.50 0.07
N ALA A 135 -10.94 -6.48 0.80
CA ALA A 135 -11.01 -6.44 2.24
C ALA A 135 -12.46 -6.26 2.74
N ASP A 136 -13.22 -5.40 2.09
CA ASP A 136 -14.66 -5.22 2.37
C ASP A 136 -15.44 -6.52 2.12
N ALA A 137 -15.22 -7.15 0.96
CA ALA A 137 -15.86 -8.42 0.63
C ALA A 137 -15.47 -9.54 1.61
N GLY A 138 -14.19 -9.60 2.00
CA GLY A 138 -13.69 -10.58 2.97
C GLY A 138 -14.22 -10.36 4.38
N SER A 139 -14.39 -9.11 4.80
CA SER A 139 -15.06 -8.77 6.07
C SER A 139 -16.51 -9.25 6.06
N ALA A 140 -17.26 -8.93 4.99
CA ALA A 140 -18.64 -9.37 4.84
C ALA A 140 -18.77 -10.91 4.80
N GLU A 141 -17.83 -11.61 4.19
CA GLU A 141 -17.77 -13.08 4.18
C GLU A 141 -17.54 -13.66 5.58
N MET A 142 -16.63 -13.07 6.36
CA MET A 142 -16.26 -13.53 7.69
C MET A 142 -17.33 -13.25 8.73
N THR A 143 -17.91 -12.06 8.74
CA THR A 143 -18.90 -11.61 9.73
C THR A 143 -20.34 -11.93 9.34
N LYS A 144 -20.59 -12.18 8.04
CA LYS A 144 -21.93 -12.29 7.45
C LYS A 144 -22.83 -11.08 7.70
N ASN A 145 -22.24 -9.96 8.10
CA ASN A 145 -22.93 -8.70 8.40
C ASN A 145 -22.27 -7.51 7.67
N PRO A 146 -22.55 -7.33 6.37
CA PRO A 146 -21.96 -6.23 5.60
C PRO A 146 -22.42 -4.84 6.07
N LEU A 147 -23.59 -4.76 6.73
CA LEU A 147 -24.11 -3.47 7.22
C LEU A 147 -23.31 -2.93 8.40
N ALA A 148 -22.79 -3.79 9.26
CA ALA A 148 -21.93 -3.40 10.36
C ALA A 148 -20.63 -2.72 9.88
N LEU A 149 -20.00 -3.28 8.83
CA LEU A 149 -18.84 -2.64 8.21
C LEU A 149 -19.18 -1.29 7.60
N ALA A 150 -20.29 -1.21 6.86
CA ALA A 150 -20.73 0.04 6.25
C ALA A 150 -21.03 1.13 7.29
N SER A 151 -21.62 0.77 8.43
CA SER A 151 -21.84 1.68 9.56
C SER A 151 -20.52 2.16 10.17
N ALA A 152 -19.59 1.26 10.44
CA ALA A 152 -18.27 1.58 10.99
C ALA A 152 -17.48 2.52 10.08
N LEU A 153 -17.46 2.25 8.76
CA LEU A 153 -16.79 3.10 7.78
C LEU A 153 -17.42 4.50 7.66
N ARG A 154 -18.75 4.60 7.80
CA ARG A 154 -19.45 5.89 7.82
C ARG A 154 -19.02 6.74 9.02
N MET A 155 -18.90 6.15 10.21
CA MET A 155 -18.42 6.87 11.40
C MET A 155 -16.98 7.33 11.22
N ARG A 156 -16.11 6.50 10.64
CA ARG A 156 -14.73 6.84 10.32
C ARG A 156 -14.63 8.00 9.31
N GLY A 157 -15.51 8.05 8.31
CA GLY A 157 -15.57 9.11 7.30
C GLY A 157 -16.09 10.45 7.82
N CYS A 158 -16.87 10.47 8.87
CA CYS A 158 -17.38 11.72 9.47
C CYS A 158 -16.35 12.47 10.33
N GLU A 159 -15.23 11.89 10.71
CA GLU A 159 -14.17 12.54 11.48
C GLU A 159 -13.05 13.16 10.62
N ILE A 160 -13.10 13.01 9.29
CA ILE A 160 -12.09 13.53 8.35
C ILE A 160 -12.50 14.93 7.77
N VAL A 161 -13.47 15.62 8.40
CA VAL A 161 -13.88 16.98 7.99
C VAL A 161 -13.38 17.98 9.02
#